data_8341ad6a5ccf21e548b35112a4e92987
#
_entry.id   8341ad6a5ccf21e548b35112a4e92987
#
_cell.length_a   1.000
_cell.length_b   1.000
_cell.length_c   1.000
_cell.angle_alpha   90.00
_cell.angle_beta   90.00
_cell.angle_gamma   90.00
#
_symmetry.space_group_name_H-M   'P 1'
#
loop_
_entity.id
_entity.type
_entity.pdbx_description
1 polymer ?
#
loop_
_entity_poly.entity_id
_entity_poly.type
_entity_poly.pdbx_seq_one_letter_code
_entity_poly.pdbx_strand_id
1 'polypeptide(L)'
;MHSLSSVHTATPRLAVQDPRGLNVRTVEFYRDIPDAIPQVRATRQRLDAAGRHVASQDARLGQASEIIENRVDSLSLSGAGLASRSVDSGWQINLSGPAGEPCIHWDGRGSVRHTTFDELLRPVVVSEQSPEGILRVVERMTYGAAEEHGHNVCGCLTRHDDTAGSLSVSDYGLTGKAIVEQWRFLSELDDPDWPLEITSRDALLEPQAAITRRLDNALAEQLQLTDARLNTQCIAYGVDGHVREAWLQVPGAEPRSVVSRVLINALGQIERETAGNGIVTSATYCPRDGRLVRLESALPGKPSIQHLSYQYDPLGNVTAIEDLAQSTAFFRNQQIDHTNTYVYDSLSQLIEATGFESVRSESWQGLTASYRALPDPGQLANYREQYAYDAAGNMQTLTHVGGHSFTRRTVTSLSSNRSLQVQGEWAPGESDIAEGFDSNGNPLELLRGQRLEWGARNQLRQVTPVTRESAADDCERYLYNSAGQRVRKVQLLHGARYLRTREVRYLPELELHLDSVGDKAWHRVHIQVGRTTLCWDRWEGGT
;
A
#
# COMPACT_ATOMS: atom_id res chain seq x y z
N MET A 1 20.99 30.02 31.11
CA MET A 1 20.42 29.23 30.03
C MET A 1 20.42 27.77 30.50
N HIS A 2 19.31 27.31 31.07
CA HIS A 2 19.15 25.87 31.29
C HIS A 2 18.99 25.23 29.92
N SER A 3 19.96 24.40 29.52
CA SER A 3 19.77 23.53 28.37
C SER A 3 18.59 22.61 28.72
N LEU A 4 17.43 22.82 28.10
CA LEU A 4 16.34 21.85 28.17
C LEU A 4 16.93 20.52 27.68
N SER A 5 17.02 19.52 28.57
CA SER A 5 17.49 18.19 28.21
C SER A 5 16.48 17.63 27.22
N SER A 6 16.95 17.33 26.01
CA SER A 6 16.15 16.67 24.98
C SER A 6 16.12 15.15 25.26
N VAL A 7 15.03 14.47 24.86
CA VAL A 7 14.97 13.00 24.89
C VAL A 7 16.15 12.37 24.15
N HIS A 8 16.73 13.07 23.19
CA HIS A 8 17.85 12.62 22.38
C HIS A 8 19.23 12.87 23.04
N THR A 9 19.28 13.54 24.21
CA THR A 9 20.55 13.80 24.90
C THR A 9 21.14 12.50 25.44
N ALA A 10 22.38 12.15 25.06
CA ALA A 10 23.09 10.93 25.48
C ALA A 10 22.34 9.60 25.11
N THR A 11 21.62 9.59 23.98
CA THR A 11 20.99 8.38 23.41
C THR A 11 21.57 8.06 22.02
N PRO A 12 22.88 7.73 21.93
CA PRO A 12 23.50 7.42 20.65
C PRO A 12 23.01 6.07 20.12
N ARG A 13 23.08 5.87 18.80
CA ARG A 13 22.97 4.56 18.18
C ARG A 13 24.39 3.98 18.03
N LEU A 14 24.61 2.81 18.60
CA LEU A 14 25.92 2.13 18.57
C LEU A 14 25.85 0.90 17.67
N ALA A 15 26.77 0.79 16.71
CA ALA A 15 26.98 -0.41 15.91
C ALA A 15 28.17 -1.19 16.48
N VAL A 16 27.94 -2.44 16.88
CA VAL A 16 28.98 -3.36 17.35
C VAL A 16 29.36 -4.26 16.19
N GLN A 17 30.65 -4.26 15.86
CA GLN A 17 31.21 -5.04 14.77
C GLN A 17 32.05 -6.20 15.28
N ASP A 18 32.07 -7.29 14.51
CA ASP A 18 33.02 -8.40 14.74
C ASP A 18 34.42 -8.02 14.24
N PRO A 19 35.46 -8.86 14.45
CA PRO A 19 36.84 -8.59 14.00
C PRO A 19 36.98 -8.41 12.48
N ARG A 20 35.99 -8.81 11.68
CA ARG A 20 35.94 -8.62 10.23
C ARG A 20 35.29 -7.28 9.82
N GLY A 21 34.86 -6.47 10.78
CA GLY A 21 34.14 -5.21 10.53
C GLY A 21 32.66 -5.36 10.20
N LEU A 22 32.07 -6.55 10.41
CA LEU A 22 30.68 -6.83 10.13
C LEU A 22 29.77 -6.51 11.33
N ASN A 23 28.66 -5.84 11.12
CA ASN A 23 27.73 -5.48 12.19
C ASN A 23 27.05 -6.73 12.77
N VAL A 24 27.22 -7.00 14.06
CA VAL A 24 26.64 -8.13 14.78
C VAL A 24 25.62 -7.70 15.83
N ARG A 25 25.60 -6.41 16.19
CA ARG A 25 24.64 -5.85 17.14
C ARG A 25 24.46 -4.37 16.89
N THR A 26 23.21 -3.91 16.95
CA THR A 26 22.87 -2.49 17.06
C THR A 26 22.29 -2.24 18.44
N VAL A 27 22.83 -1.25 19.15
CA VAL A 27 22.35 -0.84 20.48
C VAL A 27 21.78 0.55 20.37
N GLU A 28 20.54 0.70 20.77
CA GLU A 28 19.81 1.97 20.83
C GLU A 28 19.37 2.21 22.27
N PHE A 29 19.15 3.47 22.61
CA PHE A 29 18.80 3.87 23.96
C PHE A 29 17.43 4.54 23.94
N TYR A 30 16.43 3.81 24.40
CA TYR A 30 15.06 4.27 24.52
C TYR A 30 14.86 5.21 25.72
N ARG A 31 14.19 6.32 25.50
CA ARG A 31 13.74 7.25 26.52
C ARG A 31 12.56 8.09 25.98
N ASP A 32 11.49 8.16 26.74
CA ASP A 32 10.26 8.93 26.43
C ASP A 32 10.20 10.28 27.19
N ILE A 33 10.89 10.38 28.33
CA ILE A 33 10.96 11.58 29.16
C ILE A 33 12.41 12.07 29.23
N PRO A 34 12.71 13.37 29.03
CA PRO A 34 14.08 13.90 28.95
C PRO A 34 15.02 13.49 30.09
N ASP A 35 14.51 13.42 31.31
CA ASP A 35 15.32 13.14 32.51
C ASP A 35 15.27 11.68 32.96
N ALA A 36 14.55 10.79 32.23
CA ALA A 36 14.53 9.38 32.52
C ALA A 36 15.86 8.69 32.18
N ILE A 37 16.17 7.61 32.90
CA ILE A 37 17.34 6.77 32.58
C ILE A 37 17.06 6.03 31.27
N PRO A 38 17.93 6.16 30.25
CA PRO A 38 17.72 5.45 28.98
C PRO A 38 17.73 3.94 29.15
N GLN A 39 16.78 3.26 28.55
CA GLN A 39 16.71 1.81 28.48
C GLN A 39 17.40 1.30 27.23
N VAL A 40 18.20 0.25 27.38
CA VAL A 40 18.91 -0.37 26.26
C VAL A 40 17.94 -1.19 25.40
N ARG A 41 17.98 -0.97 24.09
CA ARG A 41 17.33 -1.77 23.05
C ARG A 41 18.41 -2.36 22.17
N ALA A 42 18.60 -3.66 22.16
CA ALA A 42 19.68 -4.32 21.43
C ALA A 42 19.12 -5.29 20.40
N THR A 43 19.31 -4.97 19.11
CA THR A 43 19.05 -5.87 17.99
C THR A 43 20.31 -6.67 17.70
N ARG A 44 20.21 -7.97 17.51
CA ARG A 44 21.35 -8.85 17.22
C ARG A 44 21.23 -9.45 15.83
N GLN A 45 22.38 -9.66 15.20
CA GLN A 45 22.50 -10.35 13.93
C GLN A 45 23.51 -11.50 14.10
N ARG A 46 23.17 -12.68 13.61
CA ARG A 46 24.09 -13.82 13.56
C ARG A 46 24.57 -13.97 12.12
N LEU A 47 25.88 -14.08 11.99
CA LEU A 47 26.55 -14.24 10.72
C LEU A 47 27.16 -15.65 10.64
N ASP A 48 27.26 -16.19 9.44
CA ASP A 48 28.01 -17.42 9.19
C ASP A 48 29.54 -17.16 9.07
N ALA A 49 30.29 -18.22 8.84
CA ALA A 49 31.74 -18.13 8.68
C ALA A 49 32.19 -17.26 7.49
N ALA A 50 31.35 -17.17 6.45
CA ALA A 50 31.59 -16.33 5.28
C ALA A 50 31.16 -14.87 5.48
N GLY A 51 30.59 -14.51 6.64
CA GLY A 51 30.13 -13.17 6.96
C GLY A 51 28.71 -12.85 6.44
N ARG A 52 27.96 -13.86 6.02
CA ARG A 52 26.59 -13.69 5.52
C ARG A 52 25.61 -13.73 6.68
N HIS A 53 24.56 -12.88 6.59
CA HIS A 53 23.51 -12.82 7.59
C HIS A 53 22.65 -14.10 7.54
N VAL A 54 22.53 -14.78 8.68
CA VAL A 54 21.77 -16.04 8.81
C VAL A 54 20.70 -16.01 9.89
N ALA A 55 20.71 -15.03 10.81
CA ALA A 55 19.61 -14.85 11.75
C ALA A 55 19.59 -13.44 12.32
N SER A 56 18.40 -13.00 12.74
CA SER A 56 18.16 -11.74 13.43
C SER A 56 17.31 -11.93 14.69
N GLN A 57 17.55 -11.05 15.67
CA GLN A 57 16.81 -11.01 16.93
C GLN A 57 16.56 -9.55 17.31
N ASP A 58 15.31 -9.19 17.58
CA ASP A 58 14.93 -7.86 18.06
C ASP A 58 15.19 -7.68 19.57
N ALA A 59 14.99 -6.45 20.05
CA ALA A 59 15.29 -6.10 21.44
C ALA A 59 14.32 -6.78 22.42
N ARG A 60 13.08 -7.05 22.05
CA ARG A 60 12.06 -7.68 22.90
C ARG A 60 12.32 -9.17 23.07
N LEU A 61 12.47 -9.89 21.96
CA LEU A 61 12.76 -11.33 21.99
C LEU A 61 14.16 -11.62 22.54
N GLY A 62 15.10 -10.64 22.41
CA GLY A 62 16.43 -10.73 23.02
C GLY A 62 16.47 -10.57 24.55
N GLN A 63 15.41 -10.10 25.16
CA GLN A 63 15.23 -9.98 26.62
C GLN A 63 14.46 -11.16 27.21
N ALA A 64 13.87 -12.02 26.38
CA ALA A 64 13.16 -13.23 26.84
C ALA A 64 14.12 -14.20 27.53
N SER A 65 13.60 -15.04 28.43
CA SER A 65 14.38 -16.07 29.15
C SER A 65 14.99 -17.11 28.20
N GLU A 66 14.35 -17.34 27.08
CA GLU A 66 14.85 -18.18 25.99
C GLU A 66 15.25 -17.30 24.80
N ILE A 67 16.34 -17.66 24.12
CA ILE A 67 16.81 -16.94 22.94
C ILE A 67 15.92 -17.32 21.76
N ILE A 68 15.02 -16.42 21.37
CA ILE A 68 14.15 -16.57 20.21
C ILE A 68 14.67 -15.66 19.10
N GLU A 69 15.02 -16.24 17.95
CA GLU A 69 15.42 -15.49 16.74
C GLU A 69 14.16 -15.15 15.93
N ASN A 70 13.97 -13.87 15.58
CA ASN A 70 12.84 -13.42 14.74
C ASN A 70 12.86 -14.11 13.37
N ARG A 71 14.05 -14.29 12.82
CA ARG A 71 14.26 -14.92 11.52
C ARG A 71 15.54 -15.71 11.49
N VAL A 72 15.48 -16.87 10.83
CA VAL A 72 16.62 -17.74 10.53
C VAL A 72 16.60 -18.04 9.04
N ASP A 73 17.72 -17.81 8.36
CA ASP A 73 17.91 -18.05 6.93
C ASP A 73 18.90 -19.18 6.68
N SER A 74 18.60 -20.06 5.73
CA SER A 74 19.50 -21.06 5.19
C SER A 74 19.95 -20.62 3.80
N LEU A 75 21.23 -20.54 3.58
CA LEU A 75 21.81 -20.03 2.35
C LEU A 75 22.55 -21.15 1.60
N SER A 76 22.57 -21.07 0.27
CA SER A 76 23.43 -21.90 -0.58
C SER A 76 24.90 -21.54 -0.40
N LEU A 77 25.79 -22.31 -0.96
CA LEU A 77 27.22 -21.98 -0.98
C LEU A 77 27.50 -20.66 -1.72
N SER A 78 26.71 -20.34 -2.76
CA SER A 78 26.80 -19.07 -3.49
C SER A 78 26.17 -17.87 -2.76
N GLY A 79 25.47 -18.10 -1.63
CA GLY A 79 24.79 -17.06 -0.87
C GLY A 79 23.32 -16.85 -1.23
N ALA A 80 22.77 -17.61 -2.18
CA ALA A 80 21.33 -17.54 -2.49
C ALA A 80 20.47 -18.10 -1.34
N GLY A 81 19.35 -17.46 -1.03
CA GLY A 81 18.41 -17.91 -0.01
C GLY A 81 17.70 -19.19 -0.41
N LEU A 82 17.89 -20.28 0.33
CA LEU A 82 17.21 -21.56 0.12
C LEU A 82 15.98 -21.72 1.00
N ALA A 83 16.09 -21.31 2.26
CA ALA A 83 14.98 -21.36 3.21
C ALA A 83 15.05 -20.20 4.18
N SER A 84 13.89 -19.78 4.67
CA SER A 84 13.77 -18.86 5.79
C SER A 84 12.71 -19.36 6.76
N ARG A 85 12.91 -19.13 8.04
CA ARG A 85 11.93 -19.35 9.11
C ARG A 85 11.81 -18.08 9.92
N SER A 86 10.63 -17.49 9.92
CA SER A 86 10.27 -16.32 10.72
C SER A 86 9.25 -16.70 11.77
N VAL A 87 9.38 -16.14 12.97
CA VAL A 87 8.35 -16.29 14.03
C VAL A 87 7.04 -15.61 13.66
N ASP A 88 7.09 -14.63 12.75
CA ASP A 88 5.95 -13.82 12.34
C ASP A 88 5.28 -14.37 11.07
N SER A 89 6.08 -14.70 10.03
CA SER A 89 5.59 -15.10 8.70
C SER A 89 5.81 -16.59 8.37
N GLY A 90 6.17 -17.42 9.38
CA GLY A 90 6.36 -18.86 9.19
C GLY A 90 7.61 -19.21 8.42
N TRP A 91 7.62 -20.39 7.80
CA TRP A 91 8.75 -20.86 7.00
C TRP A 91 8.44 -20.78 5.50
N GLN A 92 9.50 -20.62 4.72
CA GLN A 92 9.47 -20.61 3.26
C GLN A 92 10.71 -21.33 2.74
N ILE A 93 10.57 -22.10 1.66
CA ILE A 93 11.66 -22.78 0.97
C ILE A 93 11.58 -22.42 -0.51
N ASN A 94 12.74 -22.12 -1.10
CA ASN A 94 12.87 -21.79 -2.51
C ASN A 94 13.87 -22.74 -3.16
N LEU A 95 13.53 -23.28 -4.30
CA LEU A 95 14.42 -24.02 -5.17
C LEU A 95 14.60 -23.25 -6.46
N SER A 96 15.84 -22.87 -6.74
CA SER A 96 16.21 -22.21 -7.99
C SER A 96 16.86 -23.21 -8.94
N GLY A 97 16.73 -22.97 -10.24
CA GLY A 97 17.44 -23.70 -11.27
C GLY A 97 18.90 -23.24 -11.42
N PRO A 98 19.63 -23.82 -12.39
CA PRO A 98 21.08 -23.59 -12.55
C PRO A 98 21.48 -22.14 -12.83
N ALA A 99 20.61 -21.35 -13.47
CA ALA A 99 20.86 -19.93 -13.76
C ALA A 99 20.29 -19.00 -12.67
N GLY A 100 19.71 -19.55 -11.60
CA GLY A 100 19.12 -18.77 -10.49
C GLY A 100 17.63 -18.48 -10.67
N GLU A 101 16.99 -19.01 -11.71
CA GLU A 101 15.57 -18.88 -11.97
C GLU A 101 14.73 -19.58 -10.87
N PRO A 102 13.64 -18.95 -10.35
CA PRO A 102 12.85 -19.51 -9.25
C PRO A 102 11.92 -20.62 -9.75
N CYS A 103 12.32 -21.88 -9.51
CA CYS A 103 11.58 -23.05 -9.99
C CYS A 103 10.43 -23.47 -9.08
N ILE A 104 10.70 -23.60 -7.78
CA ILE A 104 9.70 -24.08 -6.83
C ILE A 104 9.76 -23.24 -5.53
N HIS A 105 8.60 -22.93 -5.01
CA HIS A 105 8.44 -22.26 -3.72
C HIS A 105 7.43 -23.02 -2.85
N TRP A 106 7.76 -23.25 -1.59
CA TRP A 106 6.89 -23.83 -0.56
C TRP A 106 6.73 -22.85 0.60
N ASP A 107 5.58 -22.86 1.25
CA ASP A 107 5.32 -22.02 2.41
C ASP A 107 4.75 -22.79 3.61
N GLY A 108 4.63 -22.10 4.75
CA GLY A 108 4.18 -22.64 6.04
C GLY A 108 2.74 -23.18 6.04
N ARG A 109 1.90 -22.77 5.09
CA ARG A 109 0.54 -23.30 4.92
C ARG A 109 0.50 -24.61 4.15
N GLY A 110 1.62 -25.00 3.55
CA GLY A 110 1.69 -26.16 2.67
C GLY A 110 1.33 -25.85 1.21
N SER A 111 1.26 -24.58 0.83
CA SER A 111 1.09 -24.20 -0.56
C SER A 111 2.40 -24.42 -1.33
N VAL A 112 2.28 -24.81 -2.60
CA VAL A 112 3.43 -25.01 -3.48
C VAL A 112 3.21 -24.23 -4.76
N ARG A 113 4.20 -23.43 -5.16
CA ARG A 113 4.23 -22.77 -6.46
C ARG A 113 5.35 -23.35 -7.30
N HIS A 114 5.03 -23.73 -8.51
CA HIS A 114 5.98 -24.26 -9.48
C HIS A 114 5.98 -23.41 -10.75
N THR A 115 7.15 -22.93 -11.16
CA THR A 115 7.33 -22.14 -12.39
C THR A 115 8.12 -22.96 -13.39
N THR A 116 7.61 -23.09 -14.62
CA THR A 116 8.30 -23.69 -15.75
C THR A 116 8.78 -22.62 -16.72
N PHE A 117 9.91 -22.88 -17.36
CA PHE A 117 10.61 -21.95 -18.23
C PHE A 117 10.80 -22.55 -19.62
N ASP A 118 10.91 -21.69 -20.63
CA ASP A 118 11.34 -22.08 -21.97
C ASP A 118 12.88 -22.20 -22.06
N GLU A 119 13.40 -22.50 -23.25
CA GLU A 119 14.83 -22.65 -23.51
C GLU A 119 15.63 -21.33 -23.32
N LEU A 120 14.96 -20.19 -23.34
CA LEU A 120 15.55 -18.86 -23.07
C LEU A 120 15.41 -18.46 -21.60
N LEU A 121 14.99 -19.37 -20.73
CA LEU A 121 14.73 -19.15 -19.31
C LEU A 121 13.67 -18.08 -19.04
N ARG A 122 12.71 -17.91 -19.96
CA ARG A 122 11.53 -17.06 -19.72
C ARG A 122 10.42 -17.91 -19.10
N PRO A 123 9.70 -17.41 -18.06
CA PRO A 123 8.60 -18.16 -17.45
C PRO A 123 7.45 -18.36 -18.46
N VAL A 124 6.96 -19.58 -18.59
CA VAL A 124 5.85 -19.91 -19.52
C VAL A 124 4.62 -20.41 -18.80
N VAL A 125 4.77 -21.06 -17.65
CA VAL A 125 3.65 -21.55 -16.83
C VAL A 125 3.96 -21.39 -15.36
N VAL A 126 2.99 -20.92 -14.59
CA VAL A 126 3.00 -20.97 -13.13
C VAL A 126 1.84 -21.85 -12.68
N SER A 127 2.15 -22.91 -11.93
CA SER A 127 1.18 -23.76 -11.27
C SER A 127 1.22 -23.56 -9.77
N GLU A 128 0.07 -23.54 -9.13
CA GLU A 128 -0.06 -23.45 -7.68
C GLU A 128 -0.86 -24.63 -7.14
N GLN A 129 -0.36 -25.23 -6.07
CA GLN A 129 -1.07 -26.24 -5.32
C GLN A 129 -1.51 -25.62 -3.99
N SER A 130 -2.82 -25.69 -3.74
CA SER A 130 -3.38 -25.20 -2.46
C SER A 130 -3.03 -26.15 -1.31
N PRO A 131 -3.21 -25.73 -0.04
CA PRO A 131 -3.03 -26.60 1.13
C PRO A 131 -3.86 -27.89 1.07
N GLU A 132 -5.04 -27.85 0.40
CA GLU A 132 -5.92 -29.00 0.19
C GLU A 132 -5.44 -29.95 -0.92
N GLY A 133 -4.30 -29.65 -1.53
CA GLY A 133 -3.68 -30.48 -2.56
C GLY A 133 -4.22 -30.27 -3.98
N ILE A 134 -5.05 -29.26 -4.23
CA ILE A 134 -5.59 -28.96 -5.55
C ILE A 134 -4.52 -28.20 -6.35
N LEU A 135 -4.04 -28.81 -7.43
CA LEU A 135 -3.08 -28.20 -8.37
C LEU A 135 -3.85 -27.50 -9.50
N ARG A 136 -3.50 -26.23 -9.78
CA ARG A 136 -4.04 -25.43 -10.87
C ARG A 136 -2.93 -24.73 -11.63
N VAL A 137 -3.10 -24.55 -12.93
CA VAL A 137 -2.27 -23.64 -13.72
C VAL A 137 -2.85 -22.24 -13.59
N VAL A 138 -2.21 -21.41 -12.81
CA VAL A 138 -2.71 -20.06 -12.46
C VAL A 138 -2.17 -18.96 -13.37
N GLU A 139 -1.06 -19.25 -14.09
CA GLU A 139 -0.54 -18.32 -15.10
C GLU A 139 -0.04 -19.05 -16.34
N ARG A 140 -0.24 -18.41 -17.50
CA ARG A 140 0.40 -18.78 -18.77
C ARG A 140 0.91 -17.54 -19.48
N MET A 141 2.14 -17.63 -19.97
CA MET A 141 2.82 -16.55 -20.70
C MET A 141 3.11 -17.00 -22.12
N THR A 142 2.91 -16.11 -23.06
CA THR A 142 3.22 -16.32 -24.49
C THR A 142 4.11 -15.17 -24.96
N TYR A 143 5.14 -15.49 -25.73
CA TYR A 143 6.11 -14.54 -26.24
C TYR A 143 6.07 -14.50 -27.76
N GLY A 144 6.36 -13.33 -28.32
CA GLY A 144 6.47 -13.16 -29.76
C GLY A 144 7.57 -14.03 -30.35
N ALA A 145 7.28 -14.67 -31.46
CA ALA A 145 8.23 -15.53 -32.16
C ALA A 145 9.37 -14.73 -32.80
N ALA A 146 10.48 -15.41 -33.09
CA ALA A 146 11.65 -14.75 -33.69
C ALA A 146 11.37 -14.17 -35.10
N GLU A 147 10.38 -14.71 -35.77
CA GLU A 147 9.94 -14.31 -37.13
C GLU A 147 8.94 -13.15 -37.11
N GLU A 148 8.39 -12.79 -35.93
CA GLU A 148 7.43 -11.71 -35.78
C GLU A 148 8.14 -10.35 -35.70
N HIS A 149 8.53 -9.81 -36.85
CA HIS A 149 9.30 -8.57 -36.93
C HIS A 149 8.45 -7.30 -36.83
N GLY A 150 7.11 -7.40 -36.91
CA GLY A 150 6.20 -6.28 -36.76
C GLY A 150 6.02 -5.85 -35.30
N HIS A 151 5.76 -4.57 -35.05
CA HIS A 151 5.34 -4.04 -33.76
C HIS A 151 6.31 -4.28 -32.58
N ASN A 152 7.58 -4.62 -32.86
CA ASN A 152 8.63 -4.90 -31.87
C ASN A 152 8.28 -6.01 -30.87
N VAL A 153 7.46 -6.98 -31.24
CA VAL A 153 6.99 -8.05 -30.35
C VAL A 153 7.94 -9.23 -30.25
N CYS A 154 8.92 -9.35 -31.14
CA CYS A 154 9.90 -10.45 -31.16
C CYS A 154 10.54 -10.63 -29.77
N GLY A 155 10.38 -11.80 -29.18
CA GLY A 155 10.88 -12.14 -27.84
C GLY A 155 10.21 -11.45 -26.67
N CYS A 156 9.30 -10.50 -26.92
CA CYS A 156 8.53 -9.80 -25.89
C CYS A 156 7.28 -10.60 -25.47
N LEU A 157 6.77 -10.31 -24.27
CA LEU A 157 5.55 -10.93 -23.75
C LEU A 157 4.33 -10.42 -24.54
N THR A 158 3.68 -11.27 -25.32
CA THR A 158 2.51 -10.91 -26.13
C THR A 158 1.18 -11.24 -25.44
N ARG A 159 1.18 -12.21 -24.52
CA ARG A 159 0.01 -12.56 -23.73
C ARG A 159 0.42 -13.10 -22.37
N HIS A 160 -0.27 -12.64 -21.33
CA HIS A 160 -0.17 -13.14 -19.96
C HIS A 160 -1.56 -13.39 -19.40
N ASP A 161 -1.91 -14.64 -19.26
CA ASP A 161 -3.11 -15.07 -18.54
C ASP A 161 -2.72 -15.26 -17.07
N ASP A 162 -3.42 -14.60 -16.14
CA ASP A 162 -3.10 -14.65 -14.72
C ASP A 162 -4.36 -14.85 -13.84
N THR A 163 -4.22 -14.69 -12.52
CA THR A 163 -5.31 -14.92 -11.54
C THR A 163 -6.46 -13.92 -11.62
N ALA A 164 -6.38 -12.89 -12.47
CA ALA A 164 -7.42 -11.87 -12.60
C ALA A 164 -7.95 -11.72 -14.02
N GLY A 165 -7.28 -12.32 -15.01
CA GLY A 165 -7.68 -12.24 -16.39
C GLY A 165 -6.55 -12.47 -17.38
N SER A 166 -6.62 -11.81 -18.52
CA SER A 166 -5.63 -11.91 -19.59
C SER A 166 -5.21 -10.51 -20.04
N LEU A 167 -3.90 -10.26 -19.99
CA LEU A 167 -3.25 -9.09 -20.60
C LEU A 167 -2.65 -9.53 -21.94
N SER A 168 -3.02 -8.85 -23.02
CA SER A 168 -2.39 -9.00 -24.33
C SER A 168 -1.70 -7.69 -24.72
N VAL A 169 -0.50 -7.80 -25.28
CA VAL A 169 0.28 -6.67 -25.76
C VAL A 169 0.54 -6.85 -27.24
N SER A 170 0.05 -5.93 -28.06
CA SER A 170 0.19 -5.99 -29.52
C SER A 170 1.33 -5.17 -30.07
N ASP A 171 1.78 -4.16 -29.33
CA ASP A 171 2.77 -3.22 -29.79
C ASP A 171 3.73 -2.80 -28.68
N TYR A 172 5.03 -2.80 -28.99
CA TYR A 172 6.09 -2.34 -28.12
C TYR A 172 6.83 -1.14 -28.71
N GLY A 173 7.16 -0.16 -27.87
CA GLY A 173 8.01 0.96 -28.23
C GLY A 173 9.48 0.55 -28.37
N LEU A 174 10.30 1.44 -28.94
CA LEU A 174 11.75 1.24 -29.06
C LEU A 174 12.45 1.06 -27.70
N THR A 175 11.84 1.53 -26.63
CA THR A 175 12.33 1.41 -25.25
C THR A 175 11.92 0.10 -24.57
N GLY A 176 11.19 -0.79 -25.27
CA GLY A 176 10.66 -2.04 -24.73
C GLY A 176 9.41 -1.88 -23.83
N LYS A 177 8.81 -0.69 -23.78
CA LYS A 177 7.53 -0.49 -23.10
C LYS A 177 6.35 -0.88 -24.00
N ALA A 178 5.31 -1.46 -23.41
CA ALA A 178 4.05 -1.75 -24.10
C ALA A 178 3.36 -0.45 -24.53
N ILE A 179 3.00 -0.35 -25.81
CA ILE A 179 2.26 0.79 -26.39
C ILE A 179 0.77 0.50 -26.39
N VAL A 180 0.36 -0.72 -26.75
CA VAL A 180 -1.05 -1.14 -26.78
C VAL A 180 -1.21 -2.36 -25.88
N GLU A 181 -1.97 -2.18 -24.83
CA GLU A 181 -2.34 -3.20 -23.88
C GLU A 181 -3.84 -3.47 -23.96
N GLN A 182 -4.23 -4.73 -23.96
CA GLN A 182 -5.61 -5.17 -23.92
C GLN A 182 -5.82 -6.09 -22.74
N TRP A 183 -6.69 -5.67 -21.81
CA TRP A 183 -7.06 -6.45 -20.63
C TRP A 183 -8.45 -7.07 -20.79
N ARG A 184 -8.59 -8.37 -20.52
CA ARG A 184 -9.88 -9.06 -20.41
C ARG A 184 -9.99 -9.70 -19.04
N PHE A 185 -11.07 -9.41 -18.33
CA PHE A 185 -11.32 -9.95 -16.98
C PHE A 185 -11.79 -11.40 -17.05
N LEU A 186 -11.57 -12.16 -15.97
CA LEU A 186 -12.19 -13.46 -15.79
C LEU A 186 -13.72 -13.32 -15.68
N SER A 187 -14.46 -14.24 -16.29
CA SER A 187 -15.93 -14.31 -16.15
C SER A 187 -16.33 -14.73 -14.74
N GLU A 188 -15.56 -15.62 -14.11
CA GLU A 188 -15.77 -16.11 -12.75
C GLU A 188 -14.83 -15.42 -11.76
N LEU A 189 -15.18 -15.46 -10.47
CA LEU A 189 -14.39 -14.86 -9.38
C LEU A 189 -13.45 -15.85 -8.70
N ASP A 190 -13.45 -17.11 -9.13
CA ASP A 190 -12.59 -18.15 -8.58
C ASP A 190 -11.26 -18.22 -9.34
N ASP A 191 -10.23 -18.80 -8.67
CA ASP A 191 -8.93 -18.97 -9.30
C ASP A 191 -9.05 -19.84 -10.55
N PRO A 192 -8.48 -19.39 -11.68
CA PRO A 192 -8.53 -20.11 -12.93
C PRO A 192 -7.65 -21.39 -12.89
N ASP A 193 -7.98 -22.35 -13.74
CA ASP A 193 -7.07 -23.39 -14.17
C ASP A 193 -6.89 -23.25 -15.68
N TRP A 194 -5.84 -22.53 -16.09
CA TRP A 194 -5.64 -22.12 -17.47
C TRP A 194 -5.30 -23.31 -18.38
N PRO A 195 -6.19 -23.68 -19.33
CA PRO A 195 -5.91 -24.73 -20.28
C PRO A 195 -4.77 -24.37 -21.24
N LEU A 196 -4.24 -25.36 -21.95
CA LEU A 196 -3.16 -25.14 -22.92
C LEU A 196 -3.64 -24.31 -24.12
N GLU A 197 -4.81 -24.69 -24.67
CA GLU A 197 -5.34 -24.12 -25.89
C GLU A 197 -5.88 -22.70 -25.69
N ILE A 198 -5.48 -21.74 -26.56
CA ILE A 198 -5.85 -20.32 -26.48
C ILE A 198 -7.37 -20.14 -26.52
N THR A 199 -8.07 -20.84 -27.42
CA THR A 199 -9.53 -20.76 -27.55
C THR A 199 -10.25 -21.19 -26.27
N SER A 200 -9.72 -22.19 -25.57
CA SER A 200 -10.26 -22.64 -24.29
C SER A 200 -9.98 -21.64 -23.17
N ARG A 201 -8.82 -20.95 -23.20
CA ARG A 201 -8.51 -19.84 -22.27
C ARG A 201 -9.44 -18.67 -22.50
N ASP A 202 -9.70 -18.33 -23.77
CA ASP A 202 -10.60 -17.22 -24.13
C ASP A 202 -12.04 -17.44 -23.65
N ALA A 203 -12.46 -18.70 -23.53
CA ALA A 203 -13.78 -19.05 -23.01
C ALA A 203 -13.94 -18.76 -21.50
N LEU A 204 -12.86 -18.61 -20.74
CA LEU A 204 -12.86 -18.23 -19.33
C LEU A 204 -12.94 -16.72 -19.13
N LEU A 205 -12.81 -15.94 -20.19
CA LEU A 205 -12.73 -14.47 -20.13
C LEU A 205 -14.05 -13.84 -20.55
N GLU A 206 -14.30 -12.67 -19.99
CA GLU A 206 -15.38 -11.81 -20.48
C GLU A 206 -15.15 -11.41 -21.95
N PRO A 207 -16.23 -11.25 -22.75
CA PRO A 207 -16.10 -10.91 -24.17
C PRO A 207 -15.54 -9.50 -24.40
N GLN A 208 -15.74 -8.59 -23.45
CA GLN A 208 -15.32 -7.21 -23.56
C GLN A 208 -13.86 -7.04 -23.13
N ALA A 209 -13.09 -6.31 -23.93
CA ALA A 209 -11.72 -5.97 -23.63
C ALA A 209 -11.57 -4.49 -23.28
N ALA A 210 -10.75 -4.21 -22.28
CA ALA A 210 -10.31 -2.86 -21.92
C ALA A 210 -8.98 -2.57 -22.63
N ILE A 211 -8.94 -1.60 -23.53
CA ILE A 211 -7.75 -1.28 -24.30
C ILE A 211 -7.14 0.02 -23.78
N THR A 212 -5.87 -0.03 -23.41
CA THR A 212 -5.06 1.12 -23.03
C THR A 212 -3.99 1.36 -24.08
N ARG A 213 -3.80 2.62 -24.48
CA ARG A 213 -2.75 3.02 -25.44
C ARG A 213 -1.84 4.05 -24.81
N ARG A 214 -0.54 3.91 -25.04
CA ARG A 214 0.49 4.84 -24.56
C ARG A 214 1.30 5.39 -25.73
N LEU A 215 1.75 6.61 -25.58
CA LEU A 215 2.73 7.24 -26.43
C LEU A 215 3.83 7.80 -25.53
N ASP A 216 5.04 7.29 -25.71
CA ASP A 216 6.22 7.71 -24.96
C ASP A 216 7.17 8.49 -25.87
N ASN A 217 8.00 9.37 -25.29
CA ASN A 217 9.10 9.99 -25.99
C ASN A 217 10.34 9.07 -26.08
N ALA A 218 11.43 9.54 -26.70
CA ALA A 218 12.67 8.77 -26.84
C ALA A 218 13.37 8.44 -25.50
N LEU A 219 13.03 9.14 -24.42
CA LEU A 219 13.54 8.89 -23.07
C LEU A 219 12.62 7.94 -22.27
N ALA A 220 11.62 7.34 -22.91
CA ALA A 220 10.59 6.51 -22.30
C ALA A 220 9.69 7.27 -21.28
N GLU A 221 9.56 8.59 -21.43
CA GLU A 221 8.62 9.38 -20.64
C GLU A 221 7.25 9.38 -21.33
N GLN A 222 6.18 9.19 -20.56
CA GLN A 222 4.82 9.10 -21.07
C GLN A 222 4.33 10.48 -21.54
N LEU A 223 4.13 10.65 -22.85
CA LEU A 223 3.51 11.85 -23.42
C LEU A 223 1.99 11.78 -23.41
N GLN A 224 1.45 10.57 -23.61
CA GLN A 224 0.02 10.36 -23.71
C GLN A 224 -0.38 8.97 -23.21
N LEU A 225 -1.50 8.90 -22.49
CA LEU A 225 -2.18 7.66 -22.15
C LEU A 225 -3.66 7.79 -22.51
N THR A 226 -4.16 6.88 -23.33
CA THR A 226 -5.60 6.76 -23.63
C THR A 226 -6.14 5.52 -22.96
N ASP A 227 -7.09 5.70 -22.05
CA ASP A 227 -7.70 4.63 -21.27
C ASP A 227 -8.80 3.86 -22.05
N ALA A 228 -9.36 2.83 -21.41
CA ALA A 228 -10.38 1.98 -22.01
C ALA A 228 -11.74 2.67 -22.25
N ARG A 229 -11.93 3.90 -21.75
CA ARG A 229 -13.10 4.76 -21.99
C ARG A 229 -12.77 5.92 -22.93
N LEU A 230 -11.62 5.84 -23.60
CA LEU A 230 -11.10 6.83 -24.54
C LEU A 230 -10.80 8.20 -23.92
N ASN A 231 -10.65 8.27 -22.58
CA ASN A 231 -10.12 9.47 -21.96
C ASN A 231 -8.62 9.51 -22.21
N THR A 232 -8.10 10.65 -22.60
CA THR A 232 -6.70 10.80 -22.96
C THR A 232 -6.02 11.78 -22.02
N GLN A 233 -5.02 11.31 -21.32
CA GLN A 233 -4.13 12.12 -20.49
C GLN A 233 -2.92 12.50 -21.32
N CYS A 234 -2.55 13.76 -21.30
CA CYS A 234 -1.37 14.27 -22.00
C CYS A 234 -0.45 14.97 -21.01
N ILE A 235 0.85 14.74 -21.14
CA ILE A 235 1.90 15.31 -20.29
C ILE A 235 2.95 15.98 -21.17
N ALA A 236 3.32 17.22 -20.85
CA ALA A 236 4.42 17.92 -21.46
C ALA A 236 5.57 18.08 -20.47
N TYR A 237 6.79 17.81 -20.95
CA TYR A 237 8.01 17.89 -20.15
C TYR A 237 8.82 19.13 -20.54
N GLY A 238 9.59 19.66 -19.59
CA GLY A 238 10.62 20.64 -19.84
C GLY A 238 11.89 20.01 -20.43
N VAL A 239 12.84 20.82 -20.80
CA VAL A 239 14.17 20.37 -21.27
C VAL A 239 14.99 19.72 -20.17
N ASP A 240 14.59 19.89 -18.94
CA ASP A 240 15.15 19.32 -17.71
C ASP A 240 14.55 17.93 -17.35
N GLY A 241 13.64 17.40 -18.20
CA GLY A 241 12.95 16.12 -17.99
C GLY A 241 11.84 16.16 -16.94
N HIS A 242 11.53 17.30 -16.36
CA HIS A 242 10.43 17.42 -15.39
C HIS A 242 9.10 17.77 -16.05
N VAL A 243 8.00 17.28 -15.47
CA VAL A 243 6.66 17.62 -15.95
C VAL A 243 6.43 19.13 -15.82
N ARG A 244 6.01 19.74 -16.91
CA ARG A 244 5.71 21.16 -17.01
C ARG A 244 4.20 21.43 -17.01
N GLU A 245 3.46 20.66 -17.80
CA GLU A 245 2.03 20.81 -18.02
C GLU A 245 1.37 19.44 -18.15
N ALA A 246 0.09 19.33 -17.77
CA ALA A 246 -0.72 18.13 -17.99
C ALA A 246 -2.17 18.51 -18.22
N TRP A 247 -2.84 17.75 -19.08
CA TRP A 247 -4.25 17.96 -19.38
C TRP A 247 -4.99 16.64 -19.65
N LEU A 248 -6.31 16.68 -19.44
CA LEU A 248 -7.23 15.59 -19.71
C LEU A 248 -8.15 15.95 -20.89
N GLN A 249 -8.21 15.06 -21.87
CA GLN A 249 -9.17 15.08 -22.95
C GLN A 249 -10.20 13.98 -22.72
N VAL A 250 -11.44 14.35 -22.46
CA VAL A 250 -12.58 13.42 -22.33
C VAL A 250 -13.33 13.40 -23.66
N PRO A 251 -13.82 12.24 -24.14
CA PRO A 251 -14.59 12.17 -25.39
C PRO A 251 -15.77 13.15 -25.43
N GLY A 252 -15.83 13.97 -26.48
CA GLY A 252 -16.89 14.96 -26.69
C GLY A 252 -16.81 16.22 -25.82
N ALA A 253 -15.70 16.45 -25.12
CA ALA A 253 -15.47 17.66 -24.33
C ALA A 253 -14.17 18.35 -24.75
N GLU A 254 -14.05 19.64 -24.45
CA GLU A 254 -12.78 20.38 -24.62
C GLU A 254 -11.71 19.89 -23.64
N PRO A 255 -10.42 19.92 -24.02
CA PRO A 255 -9.32 19.55 -23.13
C PRO A 255 -9.34 20.38 -21.85
N ARG A 256 -9.13 19.70 -20.71
CA ARG A 256 -9.07 20.34 -19.39
C ARG A 256 -7.65 20.32 -18.87
N SER A 257 -7.13 21.48 -18.52
CA SER A 257 -5.84 21.54 -17.81
C SER A 257 -5.97 20.86 -16.44
N VAL A 258 -5.02 20.00 -16.12
CA VAL A 258 -4.81 19.42 -14.80
C VAL A 258 -3.78 20.24 -14.06
N VAL A 259 -2.65 20.50 -14.72
CA VAL A 259 -1.57 21.37 -14.26
C VAL A 259 -1.12 22.22 -15.45
N SER A 260 -1.09 23.54 -15.27
CA SER A 260 -0.71 24.47 -16.32
C SER A 260 0.73 24.97 -16.20
N ARG A 261 1.34 24.82 -15.03
CA ARG A 261 2.73 25.23 -14.78
C ARG A 261 3.30 24.57 -13.54
N VAL A 262 4.50 23.99 -13.66
CA VAL A 262 5.31 23.50 -12.54
C VAL A 262 6.65 24.23 -12.54
N LEU A 263 7.08 24.73 -11.39
CA LEU A 263 8.41 25.28 -11.16
C LEU A 263 9.13 24.44 -10.12
N ILE A 264 10.36 24.06 -10.46
CA ILE A 264 11.17 23.14 -9.68
C ILE A 264 12.49 23.83 -9.34
N ASN A 265 13.00 23.64 -8.12
CA ASN A 265 14.29 24.16 -7.70
C ASN A 265 15.46 23.28 -8.18
N ALA A 266 16.69 23.69 -7.92
CA ALA A 266 17.89 22.97 -8.32
C ALA A 266 18.05 21.58 -7.66
N LEU A 267 17.27 21.26 -6.63
CA LEU A 267 17.24 19.96 -5.95
C LEU A 267 16.11 19.05 -6.47
N GLY A 268 15.39 19.45 -7.52
CA GLY A 268 14.26 18.68 -8.07
C GLY A 268 12.96 18.81 -7.27
N GLN A 269 12.86 19.76 -6.33
CA GLN A 269 11.67 19.94 -5.51
C GLN A 269 10.72 20.97 -6.13
N ILE A 270 9.41 20.67 -6.12
CA ILE A 270 8.38 21.57 -6.65
C ILE A 270 8.22 22.77 -5.72
N GLU A 271 8.62 23.95 -6.19
CA GLU A 271 8.44 25.22 -5.47
C GLU A 271 7.09 25.87 -5.76
N ARG A 272 6.58 25.68 -6.98
CA ARG A 272 5.30 26.25 -7.36
C ARG A 272 4.61 25.43 -8.42
N GLU A 273 3.32 25.24 -8.24
CA GLU A 273 2.46 24.52 -9.17
C GLU A 273 1.15 25.27 -9.35
N THR A 274 0.67 25.35 -10.59
CA THR A 274 -0.64 25.94 -10.89
C THR A 274 -1.56 24.85 -11.39
N ALA A 275 -2.55 24.50 -10.61
CA ALA A 275 -3.58 23.52 -10.96
C ALA A 275 -4.55 24.07 -12.01
N GLY A 276 -5.23 23.19 -12.73
CA GLY A 276 -6.15 23.54 -13.82
C GLY A 276 -7.35 24.39 -13.40
N ASN A 277 -7.71 24.38 -12.13
CA ASN A 277 -8.75 25.25 -11.54
C ASN A 277 -8.21 26.66 -11.16
N GLY A 278 -6.95 26.95 -11.47
CA GLY A 278 -6.30 28.22 -11.20
C GLY A 278 -5.70 28.37 -9.79
N ILE A 279 -5.82 27.34 -8.92
CA ILE A 279 -5.16 27.34 -7.62
C ILE A 279 -3.65 27.26 -7.82
N VAL A 280 -2.93 28.12 -7.14
CA VAL A 280 -1.46 28.12 -7.11
C VAL A 280 -1.02 27.58 -5.76
N THR A 281 -0.28 26.47 -5.79
CA THR A 281 0.38 25.89 -4.63
C THR A 281 1.85 26.25 -4.65
N SER A 282 2.33 26.89 -3.58
CA SER A 282 3.73 27.30 -3.39
C SER A 282 4.32 26.57 -2.20
N ALA A 283 5.51 26.01 -2.38
CA ALA A 283 6.25 25.29 -1.34
C ALA A 283 7.58 26.04 -1.06
N THR A 284 7.90 26.21 0.20
CA THR A 284 9.17 26.80 0.65
C THR A 284 9.95 25.72 1.40
N TYR A 285 11.20 25.54 1.03
CA TYR A 285 12.09 24.56 1.62
C TYR A 285 13.20 25.20 2.43
N CYS A 286 13.63 24.52 3.49
CA CYS A 286 14.78 24.95 4.26
C CYS A 286 16.05 24.85 3.42
N PRO A 287 16.85 25.93 3.26
CA PRO A 287 18.03 25.90 2.42
C PRO A 287 19.19 25.06 2.97
N ARG A 288 19.13 24.64 4.24
CA ARG A 288 20.17 23.83 4.89
C ARG A 288 20.02 22.34 4.66
N ASP A 289 18.78 21.85 4.68
CA ASP A 289 18.47 20.41 4.69
C ASP A 289 17.39 19.99 3.70
N GLY A 290 16.83 20.95 2.94
CA GLY A 290 15.80 20.70 1.93
C GLY A 290 14.42 20.32 2.48
N ARG A 291 14.17 20.42 3.79
CA ARG A 291 12.86 20.09 4.38
C ARG A 291 11.81 21.15 4.02
N LEU A 292 10.58 20.70 3.82
CA LEU A 292 9.43 21.57 3.56
C LEU A 292 9.10 22.37 4.81
N VAL A 293 9.22 23.70 4.78
CA VAL A 293 8.88 24.58 5.92
C VAL A 293 7.54 25.28 5.76
N ARG A 294 7.07 25.45 4.51
CA ARG A 294 5.78 26.10 4.23
C ARG A 294 5.16 25.51 2.96
N LEU A 295 3.84 25.33 2.99
CA LEU A 295 3.02 24.97 1.84
C LEU A 295 1.79 25.88 1.83
N GLU A 296 1.61 26.66 0.75
CA GLU A 296 0.49 27.58 0.60
C GLU A 296 -0.25 27.33 -0.69
N SER A 297 -1.58 27.25 -0.62
CA SER A 297 -2.47 27.09 -1.77
C SER A 297 -3.51 28.22 -1.80
N ALA A 298 -3.56 28.97 -2.90
CA ALA A 298 -4.48 30.09 -3.05
C ALA A 298 -4.87 30.32 -4.51
N LEU A 299 -6.03 30.91 -4.75
CA LEU A 299 -6.34 31.57 -6.02
C LEU A 299 -5.63 32.91 -6.06
N PRO A 300 -5.10 33.34 -7.22
CA PRO A 300 -4.42 34.63 -7.35
C PRO A 300 -5.29 35.80 -6.87
N GLY A 301 -4.78 36.57 -5.91
CA GLY A 301 -5.48 37.71 -5.32
C GLY A 301 -6.60 37.36 -4.35
N LYS A 302 -6.71 36.10 -3.94
CA LYS A 302 -7.64 35.63 -2.90
C LYS A 302 -6.89 35.18 -1.65
N PRO A 303 -7.54 35.14 -0.49
CA PRO A 303 -6.96 34.53 0.71
C PRO A 303 -6.55 33.07 0.46
N SER A 304 -5.56 32.60 1.20
CA SER A 304 -5.10 31.21 1.13
C SER A 304 -6.20 30.24 1.57
N ILE A 305 -6.39 29.17 0.79
CA ILE A 305 -7.30 28.06 1.11
C ILE A 305 -6.63 27.14 2.13
N GLN A 306 -5.31 27.00 2.01
CA GLN A 306 -4.45 26.22 2.89
C GLN A 306 -3.13 26.96 3.04
N HIS A 307 -2.60 27.05 4.27
CA HIS A 307 -1.32 27.68 4.54
C HIS A 307 -0.61 26.96 5.68
N LEU A 308 0.06 25.85 5.36
CA LEU A 308 0.71 24.99 6.33
C LEU A 308 2.12 25.48 6.64
N SER A 309 2.44 25.57 7.91
CA SER A 309 3.78 25.81 8.46
C SER A 309 4.24 24.56 9.20
N TYR A 310 5.47 24.11 8.94
CA TYR A 310 6.03 22.88 9.50
C TYR A 310 7.20 23.19 10.43
N GLN A 311 7.22 22.51 11.57
CA GLN A 311 8.34 22.55 12.52
C GLN A 311 8.92 21.15 12.67
N TYR A 312 10.23 21.08 12.89
CA TYR A 312 10.97 19.81 12.95
C TYR A 312 11.89 19.79 14.17
N ASP A 313 12.10 18.60 14.71
CA ASP A 313 13.19 18.36 15.65
C ASP A 313 14.55 18.24 14.90
N PRO A 314 15.67 18.16 15.62
CA PRO A 314 16.99 18.01 15.00
C PRO A 314 17.16 16.72 14.18
N LEU A 315 16.38 15.66 14.48
CA LEU A 315 16.41 14.39 13.74
C LEU A 315 15.57 14.42 12.45
N GLY A 316 14.64 15.41 12.35
CA GLY A 316 13.79 15.59 11.20
C GLY A 316 12.36 15.10 11.39
N ASN A 317 12.00 14.71 12.60
CA ASN A 317 10.61 14.41 12.91
C ASN A 317 9.79 15.71 12.90
N VAL A 318 8.58 15.68 12.34
CA VAL A 318 7.67 16.82 12.34
C VAL A 318 7.12 17.00 13.75
N THR A 319 7.38 18.12 14.40
CA THR A 319 6.90 18.43 15.76
C THR A 319 5.64 19.28 15.79
N ALA A 320 5.39 20.07 14.74
CA ALA A 320 4.15 20.82 14.59
C ALA A 320 3.79 21.06 13.13
N ILE A 321 2.48 21.08 12.86
CA ILE A 321 1.89 21.54 11.60
C ILE A 321 0.79 22.52 11.97
N GLU A 322 0.94 23.79 11.53
CA GLU A 322 -0.02 24.86 11.75
C GLU A 322 -0.64 25.29 10.43
N ASP A 323 -1.99 25.33 10.35
CA ASP A 323 -2.69 25.89 9.19
C ASP A 323 -3.03 27.36 9.43
N LEU A 324 -2.20 28.26 8.94
CA LEU A 324 -2.35 29.71 9.05
C LEU A 324 -3.51 30.28 8.20
N ALA A 325 -4.11 29.48 7.32
CA ALA A 325 -5.29 29.88 6.54
C ALA A 325 -6.58 29.81 7.38
N GLN A 326 -6.56 29.03 8.45
CA GLN A 326 -7.71 28.84 9.33
C GLN A 326 -7.65 29.83 10.48
N SER A 327 -8.77 30.51 10.74
CA SER A 327 -8.89 31.37 11.93
C SER A 327 -9.24 30.50 13.15
N THR A 328 -8.75 30.92 14.33
CA THR A 328 -9.15 30.30 15.60
C THR A 328 -10.67 30.21 15.70
N ALA A 329 -11.18 29.02 15.92
CA ALA A 329 -12.60 28.72 16.07
C ALA A 329 -12.94 28.45 17.54
N PHE A 330 -14.23 28.60 17.89
CA PHE A 330 -14.72 28.26 19.23
C PHE A 330 -15.88 27.31 19.10
N PHE A 331 -15.81 26.16 19.77
CA PHE A 331 -16.88 25.19 19.82
C PHE A 331 -17.02 24.59 21.23
N ARG A 332 -18.24 24.51 21.75
CA ARG A 332 -18.54 23.98 23.10
C ARG A 332 -17.66 24.55 24.22
N ASN A 333 -17.42 25.88 24.23
CA ASN A 333 -16.54 26.59 25.16
C ASN A 333 -15.05 26.18 25.09
N GLN A 334 -14.61 25.55 24.01
CA GLN A 334 -13.22 25.28 23.74
C GLN A 334 -12.74 26.16 22.58
N GLN A 335 -11.54 26.71 22.72
CA GLN A 335 -10.81 27.30 21.62
C GLN A 335 -10.21 26.20 20.79
N ILE A 336 -10.42 26.23 19.48
CA ILE A 336 -9.85 25.31 18.52
C ILE A 336 -8.74 26.03 17.79
N ASP A 337 -7.51 25.65 18.06
CA ASP A 337 -6.33 26.12 17.34
C ASP A 337 -6.02 25.14 16.21
N HIS A 338 -5.81 25.65 14.98
CA HIS A 338 -5.55 24.82 13.82
C HIS A 338 -4.07 24.37 13.75
N THR A 339 -3.56 23.92 14.91
CA THR A 339 -2.20 23.41 15.09
C THR A 339 -2.26 21.95 15.54
N ASN A 340 -1.58 21.09 14.79
CA ASN A 340 -1.31 19.72 15.21
C ASN A 340 0.10 19.67 15.79
N THR A 341 0.28 19.03 16.96
CA THR A 341 1.61 18.85 17.56
C THR A 341 1.92 17.37 17.75
N TYR A 342 3.21 17.04 17.70
CA TYR A 342 3.69 15.67 17.77
C TYR A 342 4.89 15.58 18.68
N VAL A 343 4.89 14.60 19.57
CA VAL A 343 5.99 14.32 20.49
C VAL A 343 6.52 12.92 20.22
N TYR A 344 7.83 12.80 20.16
CA TYR A 344 8.52 11.56 19.87
C TYR A 344 9.44 11.15 21.02
N ASP A 345 9.62 9.84 21.15
CA ASP A 345 10.66 9.30 22.02
C ASP A 345 12.05 9.38 21.38
N SER A 346 13.07 8.88 22.05
CA SER A 346 14.45 8.89 21.56
C SER A 346 14.70 7.97 20.36
N LEU A 347 13.76 7.08 20.02
CA LEU A 347 13.81 6.20 18.86
C LEU A 347 12.96 6.71 17.69
N SER A 348 12.47 7.96 17.79
CA SER A 348 11.56 8.59 16.81
C SER A 348 10.19 7.90 16.68
N GLN A 349 9.72 7.19 17.73
CA GLN A 349 8.36 6.67 17.79
C GLN A 349 7.42 7.78 18.31
N LEU A 350 6.27 7.97 17.67
CA LEU A 350 5.28 8.96 18.09
C LEU A 350 4.63 8.52 19.40
N ILE A 351 4.83 9.29 20.48
CA ILE A 351 4.26 9.00 21.80
C ILE A 351 3.07 9.87 22.18
N GLU A 352 2.95 11.04 21.55
CA GLU A 352 1.79 11.93 21.73
C GLU A 352 1.51 12.70 20.44
N ALA A 353 0.22 12.86 20.12
CA ALA A 353 -0.26 13.77 19.10
C ALA A 353 -1.41 14.60 19.66
N THR A 354 -1.46 15.89 19.31
CA THR A 354 -2.61 16.76 19.58
C THR A 354 -3.04 17.44 18.29
N GLY A 355 -4.30 17.82 18.22
CA GLY A 355 -4.85 18.49 17.06
C GLY A 355 -6.35 18.73 17.22
N PHE A 356 -7.04 18.80 16.10
CA PHE A 356 -8.48 19.00 16.06
C PHE A 356 -9.14 17.98 15.12
N GLU A 357 -10.38 17.61 15.43
CA GLU A 357 -11.17 16.64 14.69
C GLU A 357 -12.62 17.09 14.55
N SER A 358 -13.35 16.53 13.57
CA SER A 358 -14.79 16.73 13.46
C SER A 358 -15.53 15.88 14.51
N VAL A 359 -16.40 16.51 15.29
CA VAL A 359 -17.21 15.84 16.32
C VAL A 359 -18.16 14.77 15.74
N ARG A 360 -18.47 14.83 14.45
CA ARG A 360 -19.30 13.87 13.73
C ARG A 360 -18.54 12.81 12.96
N SER A 361 -17.28 12.55 13.25
CA SER A 361 -16.66 11.35 12.70
C SER A 361 -17.26 10.11 13.37
N GLU A 362 -18.42 9.66 12.89
CA GLU A 362 -18.83 8.30 13.18
C GLU A 362 -17.73 7.39 12.65
N SER A 363 -17.00 6.78 13.57
CA SER A 363 -16.07 5.70 13.25
C SER A 363 -16.90 4.53 12.71
N TRP A 364 -17.09 4.49 11.42
CA TRP A 364 -17.86 3.43 10.78
C TRP A 364 -16.98 2.18 10.66
N GLN A 365 -17.32 1.16 11.44
CA GLN A 365 -16.72 -0.17 11.39
C GLN A 365 -17.35 -1.04 10.29
N GLY A 366 -17.75 -0.47 9.16
CA GLY A 366 -18.43 -1.20 8.10
C GLY A 366 -17.81 -0.97 6.72
N LEU A 367 -17.82 -2.00 5.90
CA LEU A 367 -17.29 -2.05 4.53
C LEU A 367 -18.05 -1.20 3.50
N THR A 368 -19.15 -0.55 3.87
CA THR A 368 -19.98 0.24 2.96
C THR A 368 -19.91 1.72 3.27
N ALA A 369 -19.16 2.49 2.52
CA ALA A 369 -19.25 3.94 2.50
C ALA A 369 -20.57 4.35 1.81
N SER A 370 -21.68 4.36 2.55
CA SER A 370 -22.90 5.04 2.13
C SER A 370 -22.72 6.52 2.42
N TYR A 371 -23.04 7.38 1.47
CA TYR A 371 -23.13 8.83 1.52
C TYR A 371 -22.74 9.46 2.87
N ARG A 372 -21.50 9.93 2.99
CA ARG A 372 -21.10 10.79 4.12
C ARG A 372 -21.62 12.18 3.83
N ALA A 373 -22.52 12.68 4.68
CA ALA A 373 -22.73 14.11 4.78
C ALA A 373 -21.37 14.76 5.06
N LEU A 374 -21.03 15.81 4.30
CA LEU A 374 -19.81 16.59 4.59
C LEU A 374 -19.87 17.02 6.06
N PRO A 375 -18.80 16.82 6.85
CA PRO A 375 -18.78 17.26 8.22
C PRO A 375 -18.99 18.78 8.25
N ASP A 376 -19.80 19.24 9.20
CA ASP A 376 -19.97 20.69 9.43
C ASP A 376 -18.61 21.25 9.91
N PRO A 377 -17.95 22.12 9.13
CA PRO A 377 -16.66 22.66 9.49
C PRO A 377 -16.67 23.48 10.79
N GLY A 378 -17.86 23.85 11.30
CA GLY A 378 -18.01 24.54 12.58
C GLY A 378 -18.06 23.59 13.80
N GLN A 379 -18.14 22.28 13.61
CA GLN A 379 -18.21 21.29 14.70
C GLN A 379 -16.87 20.58 14.89
N LEU A 380 -15.87 21.31 15.40
CA LEU A 380 -14.54 20.79 15.70
C LEU A 380 -14.33 20.64 17.20
N ALA A 381 -13.56 19.63 17.60
CA ALA A 381 -13.08 19.44 18.97
C ALA A 381 -11.57 19.22 18.94
N ASN A 382 -10.90 19.67 19.99
CA ASN A 382 -9.50 19.30 20.18
C ASN A 382 -9.41 17.82 20.56
N TYR A 383 -8.35 17.14 20.08
CA TYR A 383 -8.03 15.79 20.51
C TYR A 383 -6.61 15.70 21.06
N ARG A 384 -6.38 14.68 21.87
CA ARG A 384 -5.05 14.23 22.29
C ARG A 384 -4.99 12.73 22.17
N GLU A 385 -3.95 12.25 21.51
CA GLU A 385 -3.61 10.84 21.40
C GLU A 385 -2.32 10.53 22.13
N GLN A 386 -2.28 9.38 22.80
CA GLN A 386 -1.10 8.88 23.47
C GLN A 386 -0.85 7.43 23.03
N TYR A 387 0.41 7.14 22.74
CA TYR A 387 0.86 5.86 22.21
C TYR A 387 1.87 5.23 23.13
N ALA A 388 1.76 3.92 23.35
CA ALA A 388 2.74 3.13 24.10
C ALA A 388 3.18 1.94 23.27
N TYR A 389 4.50 1.66 23.32
CA TYR A 389 5.14 0.60 22.52
C TYR A 389 5.92 -0.35 23.41
N ASP A 390 6.08 -1.59 22.94
CA ASP A 390 6.98 -2.56 23.54
C ASP A 390 8.44 -2.33 23.07
N ALA A 391 9.33 -3.23 23.48
CA ALA A 391 10.76 -3.13 23.16
C ALA A 391 11.09 -3.40 21.68
N ALA A 392 10.19 -3.99 20.91
CA ALA A 392 10.33 -4.22 19.48
C ALA A 392 9.62 -3.14 18.63
N GLY A 393 8.91 -2.20 19.28
CA GLY A 393 8.13 -1.16 18.60
C GLY A 393 6.70 -1.58 18.27
N ASN A 394 6.19 -2.69 18.80
CA ASN A 394 4.78 -3.06 18.65
C ASN A 394 3.92 -2.12 19.50
N MET A 395 2.88 -1.54 18.91
CA MET A 395 1.96 -0.65 19.62
C MET A 395 1.09 -1.45 20.60
N GLN A 396 1.25 -1.17 21.90
CA GLN A 396 0.48 -1.81 22.97
C GLN A 396 -0.80 -1.06 23.30
N THR A 397 -0.76 0.27 23.26
CA THR A 397 -1.90 1.11 23.64
C THR A 397 -1.94 2.37 22.79
N LEU A 398 -3.15 2.70 22.31
CA LEU A 398 -3.52 3.99 21.78
C LEU A 398 -4.68 4.52 22.60
N THR A 399 -4.48 5.65 23.29
CA THR A 399 -5.54 6.37 23.99
C THR A 399 -5.86 7.64 23.23
N HIS A 400 -7.11 7.78 22.81
CA HIS A 400 -7.64 8.98 22.15
C HIS A 400 -8.64 9.67 23.08
N VAL A 401 -8.44 10.97 23.31
CA VAL A 401 -9.33 11.83 24.09
C VAL A 401 -9.71 13.02 23.22
N GLY A 402 -11.00 13.12 22.86
CA GLY A 402 -11.48 14.12 21.92
C GLY A 402 -13.01 14.14 21.84
N GLY A 403 -13.52 14.42 20.65
CA GLY A 403 -14.96 14.37 20.36
C GLY A 403 -15.57 12.99 20.59
N HIS A 404 -14.79 11.93 20.33
CA HIS A 404 -15.08 10.54 20.69
C HIS A 404 -13.86 9.94 21.36
N SER A 405 -13.92 9.75 22.67
CA SER A 405 -12.79 9.18 23.42
C SER A 405 -12.83 7.65 23.39
N PHE A 406 -11.68 7.02 23.15
CA PHE A 406 -11.51 5.56 23.19
C PHE A 406 -10.10 5.17 23.64
N THR A 407 -9.96 3.94 24.08
CA THR A 407 -8.65 3.30 24.30
C THR A 407 -8.60 1.98 23.54
N ARG A 408 -7.64 1.85 22.64
CA ARG A 408 -7.33 0.60 21.94
C ARG A 408 -6.12 -0.03 22.60
N ARG A 409 -6.27 -1.30 22.99
CA ARG A 409 -5.18 -2.10 23.55
C ARG A 409 -4.89 -3.27 22.63
N THR A 410 -3.62 -3.63 22.53
CA THR A 410 -3.15 -4.76 21.72
C THR A 410 -2.28 -5.65 22.59
N VAL A 411 -2.49 -6.95 22.51
CA VAL A 411 -1.64 -7.96 23.17
C VAL A 411 -0.76 -8.60 22.10
N THR A 412 0.55 -8.57 22.31
CA THR A 412 1.55 -9.16 21.43
C THR A 412 2.04 -10.48 22.03
N SER A 413 2.19 -11.52 21.19
CA SER A 413 2.72 -12.83 21.61
C SER A 413 4.11 -12.71 22.24
N LEU A 414 4.39 -13.57 23.22
CA LEU A 414 5.70 -13.64 23.88
C LEU A 414 6.81 -14.15 22.94
N SER A 415 6.43 -14.94 21.92
CA SER A 415 7.37 -15.61 21.01
C SER A 415 7.41 -15.05 19.60
N SER A 416 6.55 -14.07 19.26
CA SER A 416 6.48 -13.44 17.94
C SER A 416 6.01 -11.98 18.05
N ASN A 417 5.99 -11.24 16.95
CA ASN A 417 5.40 -9.89 16.89
C ASN A 417 3.92 -9.93 16.43
N ARG A 418 3.31 -11.12 16.39
CA ARG A 418 1.88 -11.26 16.12
C ARG A 418 1.09 -10.69 17.29
N SER A 419 0.05 -9.92 16.97
CA SER A 419 -0.71 -9.17 17.96
C SER A 419 -2.19 -9.19 17.66
N LEU A 420 -3.03 -9.27 18.71
CA LEU A 420 -4.48 -9.14 18.60
C LEU A 420 -5.00 -8.01 19.47
N GLN A 421 -6.05 -7.34 18.99
CA GLN A 421 -6.69 -6.26 19.72
C GLN A 421 -7.58 -6.79 20.84
N VAL A 422 -7.49 -6.16 22.03
CA VAL A 422 -8.45 -6.35 23.12
C VAL A 422 -9.82 -5.81 22.71
N GLN A 423 -10.87 -6.61 22.90
CA GLN A 423 -12.23 -6.23 22.51
C GLN A 423 -13.17 -6.31 23.72
N GLY A 424 -13.61 -5.15 24.21
CA GLY A 424 -14.41 -5.08 25.44
C GLY A 424 -13.65 -5.64 26.64
N GLU A 425 -14.21 -6.66 27.30
CA GLU A 425 -13.60 -7.38 28.43
C GLU A 425 -12.69 -8.54 28.00
N TRP A 426 -12.75 -8.94 26.73
CA TRP A 426 -11.91 -10.01 26.22
C TRP A 426 -10.50 -9.52 25.90
N ALA A 427 -9.53 -10.10 26.57
CA ALA A 427 -8.11 -9.90 26.29
C ALA A 427 -7.53 -11.22 25.74
N PRO A 428 -6.91 -11.21 24.54
CA PRO A 428 -6.35 -12.42 23.93
C PRO A 428 -5.19 -12.97 24.75
N GLY A 429 -5.15 -14.31 24.91
CA GLY A 429 -4.00 -15.04 25.41
C GLY A 429 -3.10 -15.56 24.28
N GLU A 430 -2.01 -16.28 24.64
CA GLU A 430 -1.08 -16.84 23.65
C GLU A 430 -1.75 -17.82 22.67
N SER A 431 -2.71 -18.65 23.16
CA SER A 431 -3.49 -19.54 22.30
C SER A 431 -4.36 -18.80 21.31
N ASP A 432 -5.01 -17.70 21.74
CA ASP A 432 -5.85 -16.89 20.88
C ASP A 432 -5.00 -16.23 19.77
N ILE A 433 -3.80 -15.76 20.13
CA ILE A 433 -2.88 -15.17 19.15
C ILE A 433 -2.37 -16.23 18.17
N ALA A 434 -2.02 -17.43 18.67
CA ALA A 434 -1.56 -18.52 17.81
C ALA A 434 -2.64 -18.96 16.81
N GLU A 435 -3.90 -19.05 17.26
CA GLU A 435 -5.07 -19.44 16.45
C GLU A 435 -5.60 -18.31 15.57
N GLY A 436 -5.31 -17.05 15.91
CA GLY A 436 -5.76 -15.86 15.18
C GLY A 436 -5.03 -15.59 13.86
N PHE A 437 -3.99 -16.39 13.54
CA PHE A 437 -3.17 -16.24 12.34
C PHE A 437 -2.96 -17.59 11.65
N ASP A 438 -2.85 -17.57 10.33
CA ASP A 438 -2.40 -18.74 9.59
C ASP A 438 -0.88 -18.97 9.78
N SER A 439 -0.36 -20.08 9.21
CA SER A 439 1.06 -20.43 9.35
C SER A 439 2.00 -19.42 8.68
N ASN A 440 1.49 -18.60 7.74
CA ASN A 440 2.25 -17.54 7.08
C ASN A 440 2.12 -16.18 7.79
N GLY A 441 1.41 -16.11 8.92
CA GLY A 441 1.23 -14.87 9.71
C GLY A 441 0.11 -13.96 9.22
N ASN A 442 -0.75 -14.44 8.35
CA ASN A 442 -1.92 -13.67 7.93
C ASN A 442 -3.01 -13.75 9.00
N PRO A 443 -3.63 -12.63 9.42
CA PRO A 443 -4.73 -12.66 10.38
C PRO A 443 -5.95 -13.36 9.77
N LEU A 444 -6.64 -14.17 10.56
CA LEU A 444 -7.84 -14.90 10.13
C LEU A 444 -9.13 -14.11 10.35
N GLU A 445 -9.09 -13.10 11.20
CA GLU A 445 -10.21 -12.19 11.45
C GLU A 445 -9.73 -10.73 11.46
N LEU A 446 -10.53 -9.81 10.94
CA LEU A 446 -10.30 -8.37 11.05
C LEU A 446 -10.76 -7.85 12.42
N LEU A 447 -12.01 -8.15 12.76
CA LEU A 447 -12.59 -8.06 14.09
C LEU A 447 -13.22 -9.41 14.39
N ARG A 448 -13.48 -9.70 15.66
CA ARG A 448 -14.08 -10.97 16.06
C ARG A 448 -15.37 -11.26 15.28
N GLY A 449 -15.37 -12.39 14.54
CA GLY A 449 -16.46 -12.80 13.66
C GLY A 449 -16.42 -12.23 12.23
N GLN A 450 -15.45 -11.37 11.92
CA GLN A 450 -15.21 -10.86 10.54
C GLN A 450 -14.07 -11.64 9.90
N ARG A 451 -14.41 -12.72 9.20
CA ARG A 451 -13.42 -13.65 8.64
C ARG A 451 -12.65 -13.06 7.47
N LEU A 452 -11.37 -13.38 7.41
CA LEU A 452 -10.46 -13.05 6.32
C LEU A 452 -9.98 -14.35 5.66
N GLU A 453 -10.00 -14.39 4.33
CA GLU A 453 -9.49 -15.51 3.54
C GLU A 453 -8.32 -15.03 2.68
N TRP A 454 -7.25 -15.82 2.65
CA TRP A 454 -5.99 -15.48 2.00
C TRP A 454 -5.67 -16.45 0.86
N GLY A 455 -5.29 -15.90 -0.29
CA GLY A 455 -4.82 -16.67 -1.44
C GLY A 455 -3.43 -17.29 -1.21
N ALA A 456 -3.02 -18.17 -2.12
CA ALA A 456 -1.71 -18.85 -2.06
C ALA A 456 -0.52 -17.87 -2.03
N ARG A 457 -0.70 -16.64 -2.48
CA ARG A 457 0.32 -15.58 -2.52
C ARG A 457 0.26 -14.61 -1.34
N ASN A 458 -0.42 -14.97 -0.24
CA ASN A 458 -0.65 -14.12 0.93
C ASN A 458 -1.37 -12.80 0.58
N GLN A 459 -2.24 -12.83 -0.41
CA GLN A 459 -3.11 -11.71 -0.79
C GLN A 459 -4.49 -11.93 -0.21
N LEU A 460 -5.09 -10.88 0.35
CA LEU A 460 -6.44 -10.94 0.91
C LEU A 460 -7.46 -11.22 -0.20
N ARG A 461 -8.05 -12.41 -0.18
CA ARG A 461 -8.99 -12.88 -1.20
C ARG A 461 -10.43 -12.51 -0.89
N GLN A 462 -10.83 -12.63 0.38
CA GLN A 462 -12.20 -12.39 0.78
C GLN A 462 -12.26 -11.86 2.22
N VAL A 463 -13.20 -10.95 2.43
CA VAL A 463 -13.63 -10.50 3.76
C VAL A 463 -15.10 -10.85 3.91
N THR A 464 -15.47 -11.51 5.02
CA THR A 464 -16.85 -11.83 5.37
C THR A 464 -17.24 -11.01 6.60
N PRO A 465 -17.83 -9.80 6.43
CA PRO A 465 -18.14 -8.89 7.53
C PRO A 465 -19.32 -9.34 8.36
N VAL A 466 -20.23 -10.12 7.78
CA VAL A 466 -21.46 -10.60 8.42
C VAL A 466 -21.67 -12.06 8.08
N THR A 467 -21.59 -12.93 9.10
CA THR A 467 -21.91 -14.34 8.98
C THR A 467 -23.37 -14.56 9.37
N ARG A 468 -24.14 -15.33 8.56
CA ARG A 468 -25.54 -15.65 8.79
C ARG A 468 -25.76 -17.13 9.03
N GLU A 469 -26.62 -17.48 9.98
CA GLU A 469 -26.90 -18.89 10.29
C GLU A 469 -27.75 -19.59 9.22
N SER A 470 -28.60 -18.87 8.47
CA SER A 470 -29.60 -19.46 7.57
C SER A 470 -29.63 -18.87 6.17
N ALA A 471 -28.71 -18.02 5.82
CA ALA A 471 -28.62 -17.37 4.50
C ALA A 471 -27.15 -17.24 4.07
N ALA A 472 -26.91 -16.97 2.79
CA ALA A 472 -25.56 -16.67 2.31
C ALA A 472 -25.01 -15.41 2.97
N ASP A 473 -23.72 -15.44 3.27
CA ASP A 473 -22.99 -14.36 3.93
C ASP A 473 -22.78 -13.17 2.99
N ASP A 474 -22.79 -11.96 3.54
CA ASP A 474 -22.24 -10.82 2.81
C ASP A 474 -20.74 -10.94 2.77
N CYS A 475 -20.15 -10.74 1.59
CA CYS A 475 -18.71 -10.78 1.45
C CYS A 475 -18.19 -9.74 0.45
N GLU A 476 -16.92 -9.44 0.59
CA GLU A 476 -16.17 -8.64 -0.37
C GLU A 476 -14.98 -9.45 -0.87
N ARG A 477 -14.89 -9.67 -2.20
CA ARG A 477 -13.85 -10.47 -2.85
C ARG A 477 -12.91 -9.59 -3.65
N TYR A 478 -11.64 -10.01 -3.71
CA TYR A 478 -10.57 -9.29 -4.39
C TYR A 478 -9.83 -10.22 -5.34
N LEU A 479 -9.57 -9.72 -6.55
CA LEU A 479 -8.74 -10.41 -7.54
C LEU A 479 -7.50 -9.54 -7.81
N TYR A 480 -6.37 -10.21 -7.92
CA TYR A 480 -5.07 -9.59 -8.12
C TYR A 480 -4.42 -10.13 -9.38
N ASN A 481 -3.70 -9.26 -10.09
CA ASN A 481 -2.85 -9.70 -11.20
C ASN A 481 -1.56 -10.38 -10.68
N SER A 482 -0.75 -10.89 -11.60
CA SER A 482 0.53 -11.54 -11.29
C SER A 482 1.52 -10.64 -10.53
N ALA A 483 1.43 -9.31 -10.72
CA ALA A 483 2.25 -8.32 -10.01
C ALA A 483 1.73 -8.00 -8.60
N GLY A 484 0.65 -8.62 -8.14
CA GLY A 484 0.05 -8.37 -6.84
C GLY A 484 -0.80 -7.11 -6.76
N GLN A 485 -1.12 -6.49 -7.88
CA GLN A 485 -2.01 -5.33 -7.93
C GLN A 485 -3.46 -5.82 -7.95
N ARG A 486 -4.31 -5.23 -7.10
CA ARG A 486 -5.73 -5.52 -7.11
C ARG A 486 -6.37 -4.92 -8.37
N VAL A 487 -6.95 -5.78 -9.21
CA VAL A 487 -7.60 -5.38 -10.47
C VAL A 487 -9.11 -5.47 -10.41
N ARG A 488 -9.66 -6.20 -9.42
CA ARG A 488 -11.12 -6.35 -9.28
C ARG A 488 -11.50 -6.45 -7.80
N LYS A 489 -12.56 -5.76 -7.42
CA LYS A 489 -13.17 -5.80 -6.10
C LYS A 489 -14.66 -6.01 -6.29
N VAL A 490 -15.22 -7.05 -5.67
CA VAL A 490 -16.64 -7.41 -5.81
C VAL A 490 -17.25 -7.57 -4.44
N GLN A 491 -18.26 -6.78 -4.14
CA GLN A 491 -19.06 -6.87 -2.93
C GLN A 491 -20.38 -7.56 -3.22
N LEU A 492 -20.67 -8.64 -2.51
CA LEU A 492 -21.91 -9.42 -2.59
C LEU A 492 -22.73 -9.15 -1.33
N LEU A 493 -23.89 -8.54 -1.48
CA LEU A 493 -24.80 -8.19 -0.38
C LEU A 493 -26.10 -8.96 -0.57
N HIS A 494 -26.39 -9.89 0.34
CA HIS A 494 -27.56 -10.73 0.30
C HIS A 494 -28.75 -10.08 1.05
N GLY A 495 -29.69 -9.50 0.31
CA GLY A 495 -30.97 -9.07 0.86
C GLY A 495 -31.99 -10.21 0.93
N ALA A 496 -33.13 -9.99 1.58
CA ALA A 496 -34.16 -11.02 1.75
C ALA A 496 -34.72 -11.59 0.43
N ARG A 497 -34.65 -10.86 -0.68
CA ARG A 497 -35.21 -11.22 -1.99
C ARG A 497 -34.32 -10.92 -3.18
N TYR A 498 -33.12 -10.40 -2.98
CA TYR A 498 -32.21 -10.03 -4.07
C TYR A 498 -30.75 -10.12 -3.62
N LEU A 499 -29.88 -10.40 -4.58
CA LEU A 499 -28.45 -10.25 -4.46
C LEU A 499 -28.06 -8.91 -5.09
N ARG A 500 -27.43 -8.03 -4.33
CA ARG A 500 -26.81 -6.83 -4.85
C ARG A 500 -25.32 -7.08 -5.04
N THR A 501 -24.86 -6.87 -6.24
CA THR A 501 -23.45 -6.91 -6.58
C THR A 501 -22.96 -5.50 -6.83
N ARG A 502 -21.91 -5.10 -6.13
CA ARG A 502 -21.15 -3.89 -6.42
C ARG A 502 -19.76 -4.30 -6.85
N GLU A 503 -19.32 -3.78 -7.95
CA GLU A 503 -18.03 -4.14 -8.52
C GLU A 503 -17.22 -2.89 -8.82
N VAL A 504 -15.91 -2.95 -8.55
CA VAL A 504 -14.93 -1.95 -8.99
C VAL A 504 -13.83 -2.69 -9.75
N ARG A 505 -13.55 -2.24 -10.96
CA ARG A 505 -12.46 -2.72 -11.82
C ARG A 505 -11.39 -1.64 -11.91
N TYR A 506 -10.16 -2.03 -11.63
CA TYR A 506 -9.01 -1.14 -11.65
C TYR A 506 -8.21 -1.39 -12.92
N LEU A 507 -8.09 -0.36 -13.72
CA LEU A 507 -7.33 -0.31 -14.96
C LEU A 507 -6.30 0.84 -14.87
N PRO A 508 -5.32 0.93 -15.75
CA PRO A 508 -4.38 2.04 -15.73
C PRO A 508 -5.12 3.38 -15.78
N GLU A 509 -4.97 4.18 -14.72
CA GLU A 509 -5.56 5.52 -14.52
C GLU A 509 -7.11 5.57 -14.59
N LEU A 510 -7.79 4.42 -14.50
CA LEU A 510 -9.24 4.30 -14.67
C LEU A 510 -9.85 3.31 -13.67
N GLU A 511 -10.92 3.71 -12.99
CA GLU A 511 -11.78 2.82 -12.22
C GLU A 511 -13.15 2.72 -12.90
N LEU A 512 -13.65 1.49 -13.08
CA LEU A 512 -15.01 1.23 -13.53
C LEU A 512 -15.84 0.74 -12.35
N HIS A 513 -16.95 1.41 -12.08
CA HIS A 513 -17.86 1.10 -10.98
C HIS A 513 -19.19 0.60 -11.53
N LEU A 514 -19.62 -0.56 -11.07
CA LEU A 514 -20.86 -1.23 -11.46
C LEU A 514 -21.70 -1.54 -10.23
N ASP A 515 -23.02 -1.32 -10.31
CA ASP A 515 -23.97 -1.66 -9.25
C ASP A 515 -25.20 -2.32 -9.89
N SER A 516 -25.46 -3.57 -9.53
CA SER A 516 -26.58 -4.36 -10.09
C SER A 516 -27.96 -3.79 -9.72
N VAL A 517 -28.05 -2.94 -8.71
CA VAL A 517 -29.30 -2.27 -8.34
C VAL A 517 -29.42 -0.97 -9.12
N GLY A 518 -30.40 -0.96 -10.04
CA GLY A 518 -30.67 0.17 -10.93
C GLY A 518 -29.73 0.26 -12.14
N ASP A 519 -28.98 -0.82 -12.42
CA ASP A 519 -28.06 -0.95 -13.56
C ASP A 519 -27.16 0.29 -13.71
N LYS A 520 -26.59 0.71 -12.58
CA LYS A 520 -25.78 1.92 -12.49
C LYS A 520 -24.34 1.61 -12.82
N ALA A 521 -23.83 2.27 -13.84
CA ALA A 521 -22.41 2.23 -14.19
C ALA A 521 -21.85 3.66 -14.22
N TRP A 522 -20.64 3.82 -13.69
CA TRP A 522 -19.90 5.05 -13.79
C TRP A 522 -18.39 4.75 -13.76
N HIS A 523 -17.60 5.68 -14.26
CA HIS A 523 -16.16 5.52 -14.21
C HIS A 523 -15.47 6.75 -13.64
N ARG A 524 -14.30 6.53 -13.05
CA ARG A 524 -13.42 7.55 -12.49
C ARG A 524 -12.09 7.52 -13.19
N VAL A 525 -11.69 8.65 -13.73
CA VAL A 525 -10.33 8.87 -14.24
C VAL A 525 -9.50 9.49 -13.14
N HIS A 526 -8.33 8.90 -12.89
CA HIS A 526 -7.34 9.42 -11.96
C HIS A 526 -6.18 10.04 -12.72
N ILE A 527 -5.79 11.24 -12.35
CA ILE A 527 -4.56 11.86 -12.84
C ILE A 527 -3.83 12.47 -11.67
N GLN A 528 -2.60 12.06 -11.47
CA GLN A 528 -1.72 12.67 -10.48
C GLN A 528 -0.51 13.27 -11.19
N VAL A 529 -0.32 14.57 -11.03
CA VAL A 529 0.82 15.31 -11.58
C VAL A 529 1.34 16.24 -10.52
N GLY A 530 2.60 16.08 -10.14
CA GLY A 530 3.19 16.86 -9.07
C GLY A 530 2.43 16.70 -7.75
N ARG A 531 1.89 17.79 -7.24
CA ARG A 531 1.05 17.85 -6.03
C ARG A 531 -0.44 17.82 -6.33
N THR A 532 -0.82 17.95 -7.59
CA THR A 532 -2.22 18.00 -8.02
C THR A 532 -2.72 16.60 -8.35
N THR A 533 -3.85 16.23 -7.77
CA THR A 533 -4.62 15.04 -8.14
C THR A 533 -5.97 15.49 -8.69
N LEU A 534 -6.32 15.01 -9.87
CA LEU A 534 -7.65 15.15 -10.48
C LEU A 534 -8.36 13.81 -10.45
N CYS A 535 -9.58 13.78 -9.89
CA CYS A 535 -10.52 12.69 -10.03
C CYS A 535 -11.70 13.19 -10.87
N TRP A 536 -11.96 12.52 -11.98
CA TRP A 536 -13.06 12.85 -12.88
C TRP A 536 -14.06 11.71 -12.92
N ASP A 537 -15.28 11.96 -12.39
CA ASP A 537 -16.35 10.97 -12.35
C ASP A 537 -17.34 11.21 -13.50
N ARG A 538 -17.69 10.13 -14.22
CA ARG A 538 -18.69 10.17 -15.30
C ARG A 538 -19.64 9.00 -15.20
N TRP A 539 -20.93 9.30 -15.19
CA TRP A 539 -22.01 8.31 -15.21
C TRP A 539 -22.22 7.78 -16.62
N GLU A 540 -22.41 6.47 -16.75
CA GLU A 540 -22.76 5.81 -18.01
C GLU A 540 -24.28 5.66 -18.07
N GLY A 541 -24.94 6.22 -19.11
CA GLY A 541 -26.40 6.12 -19.30
C GLY A 541 -27.27 7.19 -18.67
N GLY A 542 -26.72 8.29 -18.17
CA GLY A 542 -27.47 9.48 -17.76
C GLY A 542 -27.63 10.49 -18.90
N THR A 543 -28.86 10.73 -19.37
CA THR A 543 -29.23 11.94 -20.15
C THR A 543 -29.15 13.15 -19.23
#